data_bf79a2100633a2087ceed807b249e2ad
#
_entry.id   bf79a2100633a2087ceed807b249e2ad
#
_cell.length_a   1.000
_cell.length_b   1.000
_cell.length_c   1.000
_cell.angle_alpha   90.00
_cell.angle_beta   90.00
_cell.angle_gamma   90.00
#
_symmetry.space_group_name_H-M   'P 1'
#
loop_
_entity.id
_entity.type
_entity.pdbx_description
1 polymer ?
#
loop_
_entity_poly.entity_id
_entity_poly.type
_entity_poly.pdbx_seq_one_letter_code
_entity_poly.pdbx_strand_id
1 'polypeptide(L)'
;MESTSAAWSPGQGWRVDPEPAFRLGDDEDDPSSQFFRVLDVALLAGGDVIVVDGGTSEVRRYDAGGRHLWSAGGSGEGPGEFQSPRYLGRRQDGAFLIWDRSLSRLSVLGEQGDLIATERPSVGGSEFVAQGLFDDGAWLVTFPVSIGAPEAGTTWSDTIGLWRYDPVRWDRVRLATILGQRWIWTGRHMLPVPFSPRPVRAIDGNRLAVASGPDAQVSLHDAAGSLVARYRIERDHQPVSGADVARAIESLVEIGQSGADAAVWREWRDRMEIPRQEPAFDQLLTEPDGTIWARRFQSNPVSRESPTWDVFDPTGVYLGPVSTPGALTVLAIRDGLLAGVYRDELGVEYVSVHRVVGERR
;
A
#
# COMPACT_ATOMS: atom_id res chain seq x y z
N MET A 1 -2.09 19.04 14.38
CA MET A 1 -3.42 19.11 15.01
C MET A 1 -3.60 17.85 15.85
N GLU A 2 -4.20 17.96 17.01
CA GLU A 2 -4.50 16.85 17.91
C GLU A 2 -6.02 16.81 18.12
N SER A 3 -6.61 15.63 17.95
CA SER A 3 -8.05 15.42 18.10
C SER A 3 -8.30 14.42 19.23
N THR A 4 -9.16 14.80 20.18
CA THR A 4 -9.56 13.94 21.33
C THR A 4 -10.84 13.17 21.04
N SER A 5 -11.60 13.57 20.01
CA SER A 5 -12.85 12.94 19.60
C SER A 5 -13.08 13.07 18.09
N ALA A 6 -13.92 12.20 17.56
CA ALA A 6 -14.37 12.31 16.17
C ALA A 6 -15.25 13.55 15.97
N ALA A 7 -15.12 14.19 14.80
CA ALA A 7 -15.98 15.32 14.41
C ALA A 7 -17.39 14.85 14.03
N TRP A 8 -17.53 13.62 13.54
CA TRP A 8 -18.85 13.04 13.27
C TRP A 8 -19.56 12.63 14.55
N SER A 9 -20.83 12.92 14.62
CA SER A 9 -21.70 12.33 15.65
C SER A 9 -21.86 10.82 15.41
N PRO A 10 -22.07 10.01 16.44
CA PRO A 10 -22.29 8.58 16.27
C PRO A 10 -23.39 8.28 15.25
N GLY A 11 -23.07 7.45 14.25
CA GLY A 11 -23.98 7.07 13.15
C GLY A 11 -24.16 8.09 12.02
N GLN A 12 -23.49 9.25 12.08
CA GLN A 12 -23.57 10.29 11.04
C GLN A 12 -22.31 10.37 10.16
N GLY A 13 -21.33 9.51 10.39
CA GLY A 13 -20.11 9.46 9.61
C GLY A 13 -20.28 8.81 8.24
N TRP A 14 -19.19 8.84 7.48
CA TRP A 14 -19.13 8.09 6.23
C TRP A 14 -19.25 6.59 6.50
N ARG A 15 -19.80 5.90 5.54
CA ARG A 15 -19.87 4.44 5.51
C ARG A 15 -19.54 3.95 4.10
N VAL A 16 -18.99 2.76 4.01
CA VAL A 16 -18.82 2.06 2.74
C VAL A 16 -20.09 1.26 2.48
N ASP A 17 -20.67 1.41 1.30
CA ASP A 17 -21.80 0.58 0.89
C ASP A 17 -21.33 -0.88 0.86
N PRO A 18 -22.01 -1.81 1.59
CA PRO A 18 -21.62 -3.21 1.58
C PRO A 18 -21.78 -3.85 0.19
N GLU A 19 -22.76 -3.38 -0.59
CA GLU A 19 -22.96 -3.83 -1.97
C GLU A 19 -22.01 -3.07 -2.89
N PRO A 20 -21.22 -3.76 -3.74
CA PRO A 20 -20.34 -3.10 -4.68
C PRO A 20 -21.15 -2.33 -5.73
N ALA A 21 -20.62 -1.19 -6.17
CA ALA A 21 -21.15 -0.47 -7.33
C ALA A 21 -21.02 -1.32 -8.60
N PHE A 22 -19.89 -2.03 -8.69
CA PHE A 22 -19.66 -3.11 -9.64
C PHE A 22 -18.51 -4.00 -9.16
N ARG A 23 -18.42 -5.21 -9.71
CA ARG A 23 -17.37 -6.17 -9.46
C ARG A 23 -16.82 -6.71 -10.78
N LEU A 24 -15.52 -6.78 -10.89
CA LEU A 24 -14.82 -7.41 -12.00
C LEU A 24 -14.39 -8.81 -11.54
N GLY A 25 -14.47 -9.78 -12.45
CA GLY A 25 -14.11 -11.17 -12.13
C GLY A 25 -15.30 -12.13 -12.13
N ASP A 26 -16.52 -11.63 -12.26
CA ASP A 26 -17.75 -12.44 -12.22
C ASP A 26 -18.08 -13.16 -13.54
N ASP A 27 -17.44 -12.80 -14.65
CA ASP A 27 -17.67 -13.42 -15.97
C ASP A 27 -16.56 -14.46 -16.23
N GLU A 28 -16.92 -15.75 -16.07
CA GLU A 28 -16.01 -16.86 -16.30
C GLU A 28 -15.67 -17.07 -17.77
N ASP A 29 -16.49 -16.59 -18.70
CA ASP A 29 -16.32 -16.74 -20.14
C ASP A 29 -15.45 -15.61 -20.74
N ASP A 30 -15.23 -14.51 -20.00
CA ASP A 30 -14.38 -13.40 -20.42
C ASP A 30 -12.98 -13.48 -19.79
N PRO A 31 -11.91 -13.82 -20.55
CA PRO A 31 -10.55 -13.85 -20.04
C PRO A 31 -10.06 -12.51 -19.45
N SER A 32 -10.60 -11.38 -19.93
CA SER A 32 -10.26 -10.06 -19.40
C SER A 32 -10.84 -9.83 -18.00
N SER A 33 -11.82 -10.64 -17.61
CA SER A 33 -12.49 -10.61 -16.31
C SER A 33 -11.86 -11.57 -15.28
N GLN A 34 -10.93 -12.45 -15.69
CA GLN A 34 -10.30 -13.41 -14.78
C GLN A 34 -9.02 -12.84 -14.18
N PHE A 35 -8.87 -12.94 -12.86
CA PHE A 35 -7.70 -12.45 -12.12
C PHE A 35 -6.95 -13.56 -11.40
N PHE A 36 -5.61 -13.48 -11.49
CA PHE A 36 -4.71 -14.40 -10.82
C PHE A 36 -3.64 -13.61 -10.07
N ARG A 37 -3.83 -13.37 -8.79
CA ARG A 37 -2.91 -12.60 -7.95
C ARG A 37 -2.87 -11.10 -8.33
N VAL A 38 -3.96 -10.40 -8.11
CA VAL A 38 -4.02 -8.94 -8.27
C VAL A 38 -2.96 -8.28 -7.39
N LEU A 39 -2.04 -7.55 -8.01
CA LEU A 39 -0.93 -6.88 -7.35
C LEU A 39 -1.25 -5.44 -6.98
N ASP A 40 -2.09 -4.79 -7.78
CA ASP A 40 -2.44 -3.38 -7.61
C ASP A 40 -3.79 -3.05 -8.23
N VAL A 41 -4.48 -2.08 -7.64
CA VAL A 41 -5.71 -1.50 -8.16
C VAL A 41 -5.63 0.01 -7.98
N ALA A 42 -5.95 0.77 -9.02
CA ALA A 42 -6.01 2.22 -8.94
C ALA A 42 -7.33 2.75 -9.52
N LEU A 43 -7.85 3.81 -8.89
CA LEU A 43 -9.02 4.56 -9.37
C LEU A 43 -8.53 5.81 -10.11
N LEU A 44 -8.99 6.01 -11.32
CA LEU A 44 -8.73 7.20 -12.11
C LEU A 44 -9.83 8.25 -11.89
N ALA A 45 -9.53 9.50 -12.24
CA ALA A 45 -10.55 10.52 -12.33
C ALA A 45 -11.66 10.07 -13.31
N GLY A 46 -12.92 10.21 -12.90
CA GLY A 46 -14.05 9.71 -13.69
C GLY A 46 -14.49 8.29 -13.37
N GLY A 47 -13.75 7.57 -12.50
CA GLY A 47 -14.17 6.28 -11.97
C GLY A 47 -13.63 5.06 -12.73
N ASP A 48 -12.82 5.25 -13.77
CA ASP A 48 -12.13 4.14 -14.44
C ASP A 48 -11.18 3.43 -13.46
N VAL A 49 -10.95 2.14 -13.70
CA VAL A 49 -10.15 1.28 -12.86
C VAL A 49 -8.96 0.73 -13.64
N ILE A 50 -7.76 0.86 -13.05
CA ILE A 50 -6.57 0.12 -13.48
C ILE A 50 -6.40 -1.07 -12.54
N VAL A 51 -6.20 -2.25 -13.12
CA VAL A 51 -5.87 -3.47 -12.40
C VAL A 51 -4.53 -4.00 -12.90
N VAL A 52 -3.64 -4.32 -11.98
CA VAL A 52 -2.37 -4.99 -12.27
C VAL A 52 -2.49 -6.44 -11.83
N ASP A 53 -2.53 -7.35 -12.79
CA ASP A 53 -2.60 -8.80 -12.54
C ASP A 53 -1.19 -9.40 -12.59
N GLY A 54 -0.73 -9.93 -11.47
CA GLY A 54 0.59 -10.53 -11.35
C GLY A 54 0.64 -11.99 -11.80
N GLY A 55 -0.49 -12.63 -12.05
CA GLY A 55 -0.53 -13.99 -12.57
C GLY A 55 -0.35 -14.01 -14.08
N THR A 56 -1.01 -13.09 -14.79
CA THR A 56 -0.86 -12.89 -16.25
C THR A 56 0.24 -11.89 -16.58
N SER A 57 0.74 -11.13 -15.59
CA SER A 57 1.69 -10.02 -15.79
C SER A 57 1.13 -8.93 -16.71
N GLU A 58 -0.16 -8.63 -16.57
CA GLU A 58 -0.86 -7.63 -17.37
C GLU A 58 -1.33 -6.44 -16.55
N VAL A 59 -1.44 -5.31 -17.22
CA VAL A 59 -2.13 -4.12 -16.75
C VAL A 59 -3.41 -3.99 -17.57
N ARG A 60 -4.55 -3.91 -16.91
CA ARG A 60 -5.86 -3.84 -17.52
C ARG A 60 -6.59 -2.59 -17.11
N ARG A 61 -7.31 -1.95 -18.05
CA ARG A 61 -8.17 -0.80 -17.77
C ARG A 61 -9.62 -1.14 -18.02
N TYR A 62 -10.46 -0.69 -17.10
CA TYR A 62 -11.92 -0.80 -17.17
C TYR A 62 -12.54 0.58 -17.02
N ASP A 63 -13.68 0.81 -17.66
CA ASP A 63 -14.44 2.05 -17.46
C ASP A 63 -15.16 2.07 -16.11
N ALA A 64 -15.78 3.22 -15.78
CA ALA A 64 -16.51 3.43 -14.53
C ALA A 64 -17.73 2.50 -14.32
N GLY A 65 -18.12 1.74 -15.32
CA GLY A 65 -19.15 0.70 -15.25
C GLY A 65 -18.60 -0.72 -15.18
N GLY A 66 -17.26 -0.88 -15.18
CA GLY A 66 -16.60 -2.19 -15.14
C GLY A 66 -16.39 -2.85 -16.52
N ARG A 67 -16.67 -2.15 -17.62
CA ARG A 67 -16.42 -2.68 -18.96
C ARG A 67 -14.93 -2.60 -19.30
N HIS A 68 -14.35 -3.70 -19.76
CA HIS A 68 -12.96 -3.76 -20.21
C HIS A 68 -12.70 -2.80 -21.38
N LEU A 69 -11.62 -2.03 -21.29
CA LEU A 69 -11.18 -1.10 -22.32
C LEU A 69 -9.96 -1.60 -23.06
N TRP A 70 -8.93 -2.03 -22.33
CA TRP A 70 -7.72 -2.61 -22.91
C TRP A 70 -6.92 -3.41 -21.87
N SER A 71 -6.07 -4.32 -22.39
CA SER A 71 -5.01 -5.01 -21.65
C SER A 71 -3.67 -4.74 -22.31
N ALA A 72 -2.62 -4.57 -21.51
CA ALA A 72 -1.26 -4.40 -21.95
C ALA A 72 -0.31 -5.23 -21.09
N GLY A 73 0.72 -5.80 -21.67
CA GLY A 73 1.69 -6.61 -20.96
C GLY A 73 1.68 -8.07 -21.38
N GLY A 74 2.10 -8.89 -20.44
CA GLY A 74 2.34 -10.32 -20.57
C GLY A 74 3.61 -10.69 -19.84
N SER A 75 3.79 -11.98 -19.52
CA SER A 75 4.96 -12.46 -18.79
C SER A 75 6.20 -12.48 -19.67
N GLY A 76 7.28 -11.79 -19.28
CA GLY A 76 8.54 -11.78 -19.99
C GLY A 76 9.48 -10.62 -19.63
N GLU A 77 10.53 -10.44 -20.43
CA GLU A 77 11.56 -9.41 -20.25
C GLU A 77 11.65 -8.44 -21.45
N GLY A 78 10.91 -8.73 -22.54
CA GLY A 78 10.84 -7.89 -23.72
C GLY A 78 10.20 -6.53 -23.47
N PRO A 79 10.26 -5.60 -24.44
CA PRO A 79 9.54 -4.34 -24.36
C PRO A 79 8.04 -4.56 -24.22
N GLY A 80 7.41 -3.97 -23.18
CA GLY A 80 5.99 -4.14 -22.89
C GLY A 80 5.62 -5.43 -22.16
N GLU A 81 6.57 -6.33 -21.87
CA GLU A 81 6.37 -7.49 -21.01
C GLU A 81 6.75 -7.19 -19.55
N PHE A 82 6.22 -7.94 -18.60
CA PHE A 82 6.41 -7.70 -17.17
C PHE A 82 6.73 -8.99 -16.40
N GLN A 83 7.42 -8.82 -15.25
CA GLN A 83 7.64 -9.86 -14.24
C GLN A 83 6.99 -9.51 -12.89
N SER A 84 7.12 -8.25 -12.45
CA SER A 84 6.55 -7.77 -11.19
C SER A 84 6.05 -6.33 -11.35
N PRO A 85 5.02 -6.11 -12.18
CA PRO A 85 4.51 -4.78 -12.48
C PRO A 85 3.82 -4.15 -11.27
N ARG A 86 3.87 -2.81 -11.19
CA ARG A 86 3.14 -1.98 -10.25
C ARG A 86 2.67 -0.72 -10.98
N TYR A 87 1.48 -0.28 -10.71
CA TYR A 87 1.01 1.01 -11.18
C TYR A 87 1.68 2.11 -10.37
N LEU A 88 2.46 2.96 -11.04
CA LEU A 88 3.14 4.07 -10.38
C LEU A 88 2.27 5.33 -10.33
N GLY A 89 1.50 5.58 -11.38
CA GLY A 89 0.64 6.75 -11.51
C GLY A 89 0.31 7.06 -12.96
N ARG A 90 -0.48 8.11 -13.15
CA ARG A 90 -0.82 8.68 -14.46
C ARG A 90 -0.15 10.04 -14.61
N ARG A 91 0.60 10.22 -15.68
CA ARG A 91 1.28 11.45 -16.00
C ARG A 91 0.27 12.51 -16.51
N GLN A 92 0.63 13.80 -16.44
CA GLN A 92 -0.26 14.90 -16.86
C GLN A 92 -0.66 14.85 -18.35
N ASP A 93 0.17 14.24 -19.21
CA ASP A 93 -0.14 14.02 -20.62
C ASP A 93 -1.06 12.81 -20.87
N GLY A 94 -1.51 12.16 -19.81
CA GLY A 94 -2.42 11.01 -19.85
C GLY A 94 -1.74 9.65 -19.88
N ALA A 95 -0.43 9.57 -20.04
CA ALA A 95 0.30 8.31 -20.06
C ALA A 95 0.31 7.60 -18.70
N PHE A 96 0.22 6.28 -18.72
CA PHE A 96 0.30 5.43 -17.53
C PHE A 96 1.74 4.98 -17.29
N LEU A 97 2.21 5.11 -16.06
CA LEU A 97 3.55 4.70 -15.66
C LEU A 97 3.47 3.36 -14.91
N ILE A 98 4.13 2.35 -15.45
CA ILE A 98 4.19 1.01 -14.87
C ILE A 98 5.65 0.71 -14.48
N TRP A 99 5.88 0.54 -13.20
CA TRP A 99 7.18 0.15 -12.67
C TRP A 99 7.28 -1.36 -12.52
N ASP A 100 8.23 -1.97 -13.20
CA ASP A 100 8.56 -3.38 -12.97
C ASP A 100 9.71 -3.49 -11.97
N ARG A 101 9.38 -4.03 -10.80
CA ARG A 101 10.34 -4.13 -9.71
C ARG A 101 11.43 -5.17 -9.99
N SER A 102 11.08 -6.29 -10.62
CA SER A 102 12.04 -7.37 -10.90
C SER A 102 13.00 -7.01 -12.02
N LEU A 103 12.53 -6.21 -12.99
CA LEU A 103 13.33 -5.76 -14.13
C LEU A 103 13.98 -4.39 -13.90
N SER A 104 13.71 -3.72 -12.77
CA SER A 104 14.13 -2.35 -12.47
C SER A 104 13.85 -1.42 -13.66
N ARG A 105 12.62 -1.48 -14.19
CA ARG A 105 12.24 -0.88 -15.47
C ARG A 105 10.93 -0.12 -15.38
N LEU A 106 10.87 1.04 -16.01
CA LEU A 106 9.65 1.80 -16.24
C LEU A 106 9.14 1.53 -17.64
N SER A 107 7.87 1.19 -17.77
CA SER A 107 7.14 1.19 -19.03
C SER A 107 6.13 2.33 -19.03
N VAL A 108 6.09 3.08 -20.12
CA VAL A 108 5.14 4.17 -20.35
C VAL A 108 4.11 3.68 -21.36
N LEU A 109 2.86 3.60 -20.93
CA LEU A 109 1.74 3.18 -21.76
C LEU A 109 0.89 4.38 -22.14
N GLY A 110 0.41 4.40 -23.37
CA GLY A 110 -0.54 5.39 -23.88
C GLY A 110 -1.95 5.21 -23.33
N GLU A 111 -2.85 6.11 -23.72
CA GLU A 111 -4.25 6.10 -23.30
C GLU A 111 -5.00 4.82 -23.72
N GLN A 112 -4.56 4.18 -24.80
CA GLN A 112 -5.13 2.94 -25.34
C GLN A 112 -4.33 1.68 -24.92
N GLY A 113 -3.38 1.82 -23.97
CA GLY A 113 -2.56 0.71 -23.50
C GLY A 113 -1.35 0.39 -24.39
N ASP A 114 -1.13 1.14 -25.47
CA ASP A 114 0.02 0.98 -26.36
C ASP A 114 1.32 1.36 -25.65
N LEU A 115 2.39 0.60 -25.88
CA LEU A 115 3.71 0.91 -25.31
C LEU A 115 4.33 2.12 -26.04
N ILE A 116 4.50 3.23 -25.30
CA ILE A 116 5.16 4.44 -25.81
C ILE A 116 6.68 4.37 -25.61
N ALA A 117 7.13 3.97 -24.42
CA ALA A 117 8.54 3.94 -24.06
C ALA A 117 8.84 2.90 -22.99
N THR A 118 10.09 2.48 -22.96
CA THR A 118 10.67 1.65 -21.89
C THR A 118 11.97 2.29 -21.43
N GLU A 119 12.09 2.54 -20.13
CA GLU A 119 13.19 3.24 -19.52
C GLU A 119 13.76 2.43 -18.34
N ARG A 120 15.08 2.58 -18.09
CA ARG A 120 15.74 2.04 -16.90
C ARG A 120 16.39 3.19 -16.14
N PRO A 121 15.60 3.94 -15.39
CA PRO A 121 16.13 5.08 -14.65
C PRO A 121 17.04 4.61 -13.52
N SER A 122 18.11 5.35 -13.30
CA SER A 122 19.03 5.16 -12.18
C SER A 122 19.36 6.50 -11.55
N VAL A 123 19.65 6.52 -10.27
CA VAL A 123 19.99 7.75 -9.54
C VAL A 123 21.41 7.63 -9.04
N GLY A 124 22.34 8.39 -9.68
CA GLY A 124 23.75 8.35 -9.31
C GLY A 124 24.38 6.96 -9.42
N GLY A 125 23.93 6.14 -10.38
CA GLY A 125 24.38 4.76 -10.56
C GLY A 125 23.78 3.76 -9.56
N SER A 126 22.89 4.20 -8.67
CA SER A 126 22.21 3.32 -7.72
C SER A 126 20.83 2.93 -8.23
N GLU A 127 20.48 1.66 -8.07
CA GLU A 127 19.12 1.20 -8.27
C GLU A 127 18.20 1.74 -7.18
N PHE A 128 16.96 1.98 -7.52
CA PHE A 128 15.92 2.39 -6.57
C PHE A 128 14.61 1.64 -6.85
N VAL A 129 13.68 1.71 -5.91
CA VAL A 129 12.33 1.20 -6.09
C VAL A 129 11.37 2.37 -6.12
N ALA A 130 10.71 2.57 -7.27
CA ALA A 130 9.64 3.54 -7.39
C ALA A 130 8.40 3.09 -6.60
N GLN A 131 7.80 4.02 -5.87
CA GLN A 131 6.71 3.76 -4.92
C GLN A 131 5.42 4.50 -5.28
N GLY A 132 5.49 5.54 -6.10
CA GLY A 132 4.36 6.34 -6.51
C GLY A 132 4.78 7.62 -7.23
N LEU A 133 3.80 8.34 -7.75
CA LEU A 133 3.94 9.56 -8.52
C LEU A 133 3.32 10.73 -7.77
N PHE A 134 4.06 11.83 -7.63
CA PHE A 134 3.54 13.11 -7.16
C PHE A 134 2.81 13.84 -8.30
N ASP A 135 1.91 14.75 -7.97
CA ASP A 135 1.11 15.49 -8.95
C ASP A 135 1.97 16.31 -9.92
N ASP A 136 3.15 16.75 -9.51
CA ASP A 136 4.10 17.48 -10.35
C ASP A 136 4.99 16.59 -11.22
N GLY A 137 4.77 15.28 -11.21
CA GLY A 137 5.48 14.29 -12.01
C GLY A 137 6.78 13.76 -11.40
N ALA A 138 7.16 14.20 -10.20
CA ALA A 138 8.26 13.60 -9.45
C ALA A 138 7.84 12.25 -8.86
N TRP A 139 8.81 11.40 -8.54
CA TRP A 139 8.54 10.06 -8.03
C TRP A 139 8.89 9.95 -6.55
N LEU A 140 8.08 9.25 -5.80
CA LEU A 140 8.48 8.73 -4.49
C LEU A 140 9.33 7.49 -4.72
N VAL A 141 10.56 7.50 -4.22
CA VAL A 141 11.48 6.37 -4.37
C VAL A 141 12.10 5.97 -3.03
N THR A 142 12.48 4.69 -2.94
CA THR A 142 13.28 4.14 -1.85
C THR A 142 14.52 3.47 -2.44
N PHE A 143 15.62 3.49 -1.70
CA PHE A 143 16.83 2.78 -2.08
C PHE A 143 16.91 1.47 -1.30
N PRO A 144 17.29 0.36 -1.94
CA PRO A 144 17.56 -0.88 -1.24
C PRO A 144 18.65 -0.68 -0.18
N VAL A 145 18.41 -1.18 1.02
CA VAL A 145 19.43 -1.20 2.07
C VAL A 145 20.18 -2.51 1.94
N SER A 146 21.47 -2.46 1.63
CA SER A 146 22.35 -3.62 1.67
C SER A 146 22.82 -3.79 3.11
N ILE A 147 22.36 -4.83 3.77
CA ILE A 147 22.94 -5.34 5.01
C ILE A 147 23.94 -6.42 4.61
N GLY A 148 25.20 -6.29 5.09
CA GLY A 148 26.20 -7.38 4.94
C GLY A 148 25.64 -8.69 5.52
N ALA A 149 26.39 -9.79 5.44
CA ALA A 149 25.99 -11.05 6.08
C ALA A 149 26.17 -10.91 7.60
N PRO A 150 25.11 -10.71 8.39
CA PRO A 150 25.20 -10.58 9.85
C PRO A 150 25.48 -11.95 10.47
N GLU A 151 25.97 -11.96 11.72
CA GLU A 151 26.03 -13.20 12.50
C GLU A 151 24.63 -13.69 12.89
N ALA A 152 24.46 -15.01 13.05
CA ALA A 152 23.20 -15.58 13.50
C ALA A 152 22.81 -15.03 14.88
N GLY A 153 21.56 -14.61 15.03
CA GLY A 153 21.06 -13.94 16.24
C GLY A 153 21.14 -12.42 16.19
N THR A 154 21.77 -11.84 15.15
CA THR A 154 21.76 -10.39 14.96
C THR A 154 20.34 -9.90 14.69
N THR A 155 19.93 -8.90 15.49
CA THR A 155 18.67 -8.17 15.30
C THR A 155 18.97 -6.74 14.87
N TRP A 156 18.22 -6.23 13.90
CA TRP A 156 18.32 -4.83 13.45
C TRP A 156 16.95 -4.30 13.04
N SER A 157 16.85 -3.01 12.97
CA SER A 157 15.69 -2.33 12.39
C SER A 157 16.12 -1.65 11.10
N ASP A 158 15.32 -1.80 10.07
CA ASP A 158 15.53 -1.05 8.84
C ASP A 158 15.38 0.44 9.08
N THR A 159 16.20 1.23 8.42
CA THR A 159 16.02 2.67 8.33
C THR A 159 15.77 3.02 6.88
N ILE A 160 14.54 3.41 6.58
CA ILE A 160 14.10 3.65 5.21
C ILE A 160 14.14 5.14 4.92
N GLY A 161 14.98 5.52 3.96
CA GLY A 161 14.95 6.86 3.37
C GLY A 161 13.85 6.93 2.32
N LEU A 162 12.94 7.88 2.48
CA LEU A 162 11.92 8.23 1.50
C LEU A 162 12.39 9.45 0.73
N TRP A 163 12.50 9.34 -0.57
CA TRP A 163 13.07 10.37 -1.42
C TRP A 163 12.10 10.77 -2.51
N ARG A 164 12.07 12.05 -2.80
CA ARG A 164 11.46 12.62 -4.00
C ARG A 164 12.52 12.70 -5.08
N TYR A 165 12.27 12.07 -6.21
CA TYR A 165 13.14 12.06 -7.37
C TYR A 165 12.47 12.79 -8.53
N ASP A 166 13.14 13.78 -9.11
CA ASP A 166 12.72 14.48 -10.31
C ASP A 166 13.40 13.83 -11.53
N PRO A 167 12.65 13.11 -12.38
CA PRO A 167 13.23 12.40 -13.53
C PRO A 167 13.69 13.33 -14.66
N VAL A 168 13.24 14.61 -14.66
CA VAL A 168 13.63 15.59 -15.67
C VAL A 168 14.94 16.30 -15.30
N ARG A 169 15.06 16.67 -14.01
CA ARG A 169 16.23 17.39 -13.48
C ARG A 169 17.32 16.45 -12.97
N TRP A 170 17.02 15.15 -12.85
CA TRP A 170 17.91 14.15 -12.26
C TRP A 170 18.34 14.50 -10.83
N ASP A 171 17.45 15.13 -10.09
CA ASP A 171 17.68 15.60 -8.72
C ASP A 171 16.83 14.78 -7.72
N ARG A 172 17.30 14.74 -6.48
CA ARG A 172 16.60 14.05 -5.41
C ARG A 172 16.63 14.80 -4.11
N VAL A 173 15.50 14.83 -3.43
CA VAL A 173 15.32 15.40 -2.09
C VAL A 173 14.88 14.32 -1.13
N ARG A 174 15.55 14.19 0.01
CA ARG A 174 15.10 13.28 1.06
C ARG A 174 13.94 13.91 1.81
N LEU A 175 12.77 13.30 1.70
CA LEU A 175 11.54 13.78 2.34
C LEU A 175 11.45 13.35 3.80
N ALA A 176 11.81 12.11 4.09
CA ALA A 176 11.75 11.55 5.43
C ALA A 176 12.76 10.41 5.60
N THR A 177 13.11 10.15 6.85
CA THR A 177 13.77 8.91 7.25
C THR A 177 12.92 8.28 8.34
N ILE A 178 12.51 7.05 8.12
CA ILE A 178 11.59 6.34 9.00
C ILE A 178 12.19 5.03 9.47
N LEU A 179 11.88 4.69 10.72
CA LEU A 179 12.24 3.39 11.27
C LEU A 179 11.33 2.34 10.61
N GLY A 180 11.95 1.37 9.99
CA GLY A 180 11.26 0.27 9.33
C GLY A 180 11.07 -0.94 10.23
N GLN A 181 10.83 -2.07 9.61
CA GLN A 181 10.61 -3.34 10.28
C GLN A 181 11.87 -3.79 11.02
N ARG A 182 11.68 -4.42 12.17
CA ARG A 182 12.74 -5.14 12.86
C ARG A 182 12.84 -6.57 12.33
N TRP A 183 14.07 -7.04 12.18
CA TRP A 183 14.40 -8.35 11.67
C TRP A 183 15.36 -9.07 12.59
N ILE A 184 15.35 -10.41 12.57
CA ILE A 184 16.36 -11.25 13.16
C ILE A 184 16.92 -12.23 12.13
N TRP A 185 18.23 -12.35 12.05
CA TRP A 185 18.92 -13.29 11.18
C TRP A 185 19.18 -14.60 11.89
N THR A 186 18.73 -15.73 11.34
CA THR A 186 18.92 -17.06 11.93
C THR A 186 20.19 -17.77 11.46
N GLY A 187 20.97 -17.17 10.57
CA GLY A 187 22.04 -17.83 9.82
C GLY A 187 21.59 -18.38 8.47
N ARG A 188 20.28 -18.52 8.26
CA ARG A 188 19.66 -19.01 7.01
C ARG A 188 18.45 -18.23 6.59
N HIS A 189 17.63 -17.81 7.52
CA HIS A 189 16.37 -17.09 7.26
C HIS A 189 16.40 -15.72 7.91
N MET A 190 15.77 -14.76 7.23
CA MET A 190 15.51 -13.44 7.75
C MET A 190 14.06 -13.40 8.24
N LEU A 191 13.87 -13.43 9.56
CA LEU A 191 12.56 -13.43 10.17
C LEU A 191 12.14 -12.01 10.56
N PRO A 192 10.98 -11.54 10.11
CA PRO A 192 10.42 -10.29 10.60
C PRO A 192 9.97 -10.44 12.05
N VAL A 193 10.35 -9.51 12.90
CA VAL A 193 9.86 -9.46 14.28
C VAL A 193 8.40 -9.00 14.27
N PRO A 194 7.45 -9.82 14.77
CA PRO A 194 6.05 -9.43 14.83
C PRO A 194 5.83 -8.10 15.58
N PHE A 195 4.80 -7.33 15.21
CA PHE A 195 4.44 -6.03 15.79
C PHE A 195 5.53 -4.94 15.72
N SER A 196 6.67 -5.20 15.08
CA SER A 196 7.63 -4.13 14.82
C SER A 196 7.02 -3.07 13.88
N PRO A 197 7.41 -1.80 14.03
CA PRO A 197 6.89 -0.73 13.20
C PRO A 197 7.03 -1.08 11.71
N ARG A 198 5.92 -0.98 10.98
CA ARG A 198 5.91 -1.00 9.52
C ARG A 198 5.55 0.41 9.09
N PRO A 199 6.50 1.18 8.56
CA PRO A 199 6.17 2.52 8.13
C PRO A 199 5.21 2.44 6.94
N VAL A 200 4.08 3.07 7.11
CA VAL A 200 3.08 3.21 6.05
C VAL A 200 3.15 4.61 5.49
N ARG A 201 2.87 4.75 4.21
CA ARG A 201 2.98 6.01 3.48
C ARG A 201 1.93 6.12 2.41
N ALA A 202 1.57 7.35 2.09
CA ALA A 202 0.76 7.70 0.94
C ALA A 202 1.22 9.05 0.37
N ILE A 203 0.96 9.27 -0.91
CA ILE A 203 1.21 10.54 -1.57
C ILE A 203 -0.08 11.35 -1.51
N ASP A 204 0.02 12.59 -1.06
CA ASP A 204 -1.05 13.56 -0.95
C ASP A 204 -0.70 14.78 -1.81
N GLY A 205 -1.10 14.75 -3.07
CA GLY A 205 -0.71 15.76 -4.04
C GLY A 205 0.81 15.81 -4.24
N ASN A 206 1.45 16.88 -3.76
CA ASN A 206 2.91 17.03 -3.74
C ASN A 206 3.51 16.86 -2.32
N ARG A 207 2.75 16.27 -1.40
CA ARG A 207 3.18 15.98 -0.03
C ARG A 207 3.30 14.48 0.18
N LEU A 208 4.04 14.11 1.21
CA LEU A 208 4.19 12.72 1.66
C LEU A 208 3.56 12.57 3.04
N ALA A 209 2.54 11.74 3.15
CA ALA A 209 1.97 11.28 4.42
C ALA A 209 2.71 10.04 4.91
N VAL A 210 3.10 10.01 6.18
CA VAL A 210 3.83 8.92 6.82
C VAL A 210 3.26 8.64 8.20
N ALA A 211 3.07 7.36 8.53
CA ALA A 211 2.81 6.91 9.89
C ALA A 211 3.70 5.72 10.25
N SER A 212 4.10 5.61 11.52
CA SER A 212 4.91 4.52 12.03
C SER A 212 4.81 4.45 13.56
N GLY A 213 4.86 3.22 14.10
CA GLY A 213 4.85 2.98 15.54
C GLY A 213 3.46 2.95 16.17
N PRO A 214 3.39 2.99 17.52
CA PRO A 214 2.14 2.79 18.25
C PRO A 214 1.26 4.03 18.34
N ASP A 215 1.81 5.22 18.07
CA ASP A 215 1.05 6.47 18.12
C ASP A 215 0.10 6.58 16.93
N ALA A 216 -1.16 6.90 17.19
CA ALA A 216 -2.16 7.17 16.15
C ALA A 216 -1.91 8.55 15.51
N GLN A 217 -0.78 8.67 14.81
CA GLN A 217 -0.29 9.91 14.22
C GLN A 217 0.12 9.71 12.76
N VAL A 218 -0.29 10.68 11.92
CA VAL A 218 0.19 10.85 10.54
C VAL A 218 1.00 12.13 10.44
N SER A 219 2.20 12.04 9.90
CA SER A 219 3.09 13.18 9.64
C SER A 219 3.07 13.52 8.16
N LEU A 220 2.92 14.80 7.82
CA LEU A 220 2.95 15.29 6.44
C LEU A 220 4.25 16.05 6.18
N HIS A 221 4.93 15.68 5.11
CA HIS A 221 6.14 16.33 4.62
C HIS A 221 5.89 16.99 3.26
N ASP A 222 6.39 18.20 3.08
CA ASP A 222 6.34 18.90 1.78
C ASP A 222 7.36 18.36 0.77
N ALA A 223 7.37 18.92 -0.43
CA ALA A 223 8.29 18.54 -1.50
C ALA A 223 9.77 18.82 -1.20
N ALA A 224 10.07 19.62 -0.18
CA ALA A 224 11.42 19.89 0.31
C ALA A 224 11.84 18.98 1.48
N GLY A 225 10.92 18.13 1.97
CA GLY A 225 11.15 17.25 3.10
C GLY A 225 10.87 17.89 4.47
N SER A 226 10.36 19.12 4.50
CA SER A 226 10.00 19.77 5.75
C SER A 226 8.71 19.16 6.31
N LEU A 227 8.70 18.90 7.61
CA LEU A 227 7.48 18.49 8.31
C LEU A 227 6.51 19.67 8.39
N VAL A 228 5.38 19.60 7.67
CA VAL A 228 4.41 20.69 7.59
C VAL A 228 3.19 20.49 8.49
N ALA A 229 2.85 19.26 8.82
CA ALA A 229 1.73 18.96 9.71
C ALA A 229 1.89 17.61 10.44
N ARG A 230 1.21 17.50 11.56
CA ARG A 230 0.95 16.23 12.26
C ARG A 230 -0.52 16.17 12.63
N TYR A 231 -1.16 15.07 12.21
CA TYR A 231 -2.54 14.74 12.55
C TYR A 231 -2.50 13.62 13.58
N ARG A 232 -3.06 13.83 14.75
CA ARG A 232 -3.00 12.88 15.85
C ARG A 232 -4.38 12.66 16.46
N ILE A 233 -4.65 11.39 16.78
CA ILE A 233 -5.80 11.00 17.58
C ILE A 233 -5.29 10.58 18.95
N GLU A 234 -5.85 11.13 20.01
CA GLU A 234 -5.62 10.63 21.36
C GLU A 234 -6.35 9.29 21.52
N ARG A 235 -5.57 8.22 21.57
CA ARG A 235 -6.07 6.84 21.70
C ARG A 235 -5.08 6.03 22.51
N ASP A 236 -5.60 5.18 23.41
CA ASP A 236 -4.78 4.25 24.17
C ASP A 236 -4.06 3.27 23.26
N HIS A 237 -2.78 3.03 23.54
CA HIS A 237 -2.00 2.02 22.86
C HIS A 237 -2.56 0.62 23.14
N GLN A 238 -2.62 -0.21 22.14
CA GLN A 238 -3.05 -1.60 22.29
C GLN A 238 -1.86 -2.45 22.74
N PRO A 239 -1.96 -3.17 23.89
CA PRO A 239 -0.88 -4.01 24.36
C PRO A 239 -0.81 -5.31 23.53
N VAL A 240 0.40 -5.78 23.25
CA VAL A 240 0.64 -7.06 22.59
C VAL A 240 0.67 -8.17 23.63
N SER A 241 -0.20 -9.15 23.51
CA SER A 241 -0.22 -10.35 24.35
C SER A 241 0.58 -11.51 23.73
N GLY A 242 0.91 -12.52 24.55
CA GLY A 242 1.55 -13.73 24.05
C GLY A 242 0.68 -14.52 23.04
N ALA A 243 -0.66 -14.44 23.17
CA ALA A 243 -1.59 -15.03 22.21
C ALA A 243 -1.56 -14.30 20.85
N ASP A 244 -1.41 -12.98 20.87
CA ASP A 244 -1.30 -12.18 19.62
C ASP A 244 0.00 -12.52 18.89
N VAL A 245 1.10 -12.69 19.63
CA VAL A 245 2.39 -13.11 19.06
C VAL A 245 2.27 -14.50 18.41
N ALA A 246 1.63 -15.45 19.08
CA ALA A 246 1.45 -16.79 18.53
C ALA A 246 0.66 -16.75 17.21
N ARG A 247 -0.48 -16.05 17.18
CA ARG A 247 -1.31 -15.87 15.98
C ARG A 247 -0.55 -15.16 14.85
N ALA A 248 0.19 -14.11 15.15
CA ALA A 248 0.99 -13.39 14.16
C ALA A 248 2.06 -14.29 13.52
N ILE A 249 2.72 -15.14 14.32
CA ILE A 249 3.70 -16.12 13.81
C ILE A 249 3.01 -17.19 12.94
N GLU A 250 1.86 -17.71 13.36
CA GLU A 250 1.08 -18.66 12.55
C GLU A 250 0.75 -18.08 11.18
N SER A 251 0.25 -16.86 11.13
CA SER A 251 -0.02 -16.16 9.87
C SER A 251 1.23 -15.95 9.01
N LEU A 252 2.38 -15.62 9.62
CA LEU A 252 3.64 -15.42 8.89
C LEU A 252 4.17 -16.75 8.30
N VAL A 253 3.95 -17.88 8.99
CA VAL A 253 4.25 -19.21 8.49
C VAL A 253 3.33 -19.58 7.33
N GLU A 254 2.02 -19.34 7.47
CA GLU A 254 1.02 -19.65 6.45
C GLU A 254 1.28 -18.93 5.13
N ILE A 255 1.58 -17.65 5.18
CA ILE A 255 1.89 -16.86 3.97
C ILE A 255 3.32 -17.09 3.44
N GLY A 256 4.13 -17.91 4.11
CA GLY A 256 5.49 -18.26 3.68
C GLY A 256 6.46 -17.07 3.59
N GLN A 257 6.23 -16.00 4.33
CA GLN A 257 6.93 -14.72 4.17
C GLN A 257 8.45 -14.78 4.25
N SER A 258 9.01 -15.71 4.99
CA SER A 258 10.47 -15.85 5.20
C SER A 258 11.06 -17.14 4.64
N GLY A 259 10.21 -18.01 4.05
CA GLY A 259 10.59 -19.36 3.67
C GLY A 259 10.98 -20.25 4.87
N ALA A 260 10.74 -19.79 6.10
CA ALA A 260 10.99 -20.53 7.33
C ALA A 260 9.73 -21.28 7.78
N ASP A 261 9.89 -22.51 8.21
CA ASP A 261 8.80 -23.32 8.76
C ASP A 261 8.50 -22.99 10.23
N ALA A 262 7.44 -23.56 10.76
CA ALA A 262 7.01 -23.35 12.15
C ALA A 262 8.05 -23.77 13.20
N ALA A 263 8.98 -24.69 12.87
CA ALA A 263 10.01 -25.11 13.80
C ALA A 263 11.08 -24.02 13.99
N VAL A 264 11.50 -23.40 12.89
CA VAL A 264 12.42 -22.24 12.92
C VAL A 264 11.81 -21.09 13.70
N TRP A 265 10.53 -20.76 13.45
CA TRP A 265 9.85 -19.69 14.18
C TRP A 265 9.76 -19.98 15.70
N ARG A 266 9.46 -21.22 16.11
CA ARG A 266 9.42 -21.61 17.53
C ARG A 266 10.79 -21.49 18.21
N GLU A 267 11.86 -21.89 17.52
CA GLU A 267 13.23 -21.78 18.04
C GLU A 267 13.64 -20.33 18.29
N TRP A 268 13.28 -19.43 17.36
CA TRP A 268 13.78 -18.05 17.38
C TRP A 268 12.85 -17.08 18.09
N ARG A 269 11.58 -17.42 18.33
CA ARG A 269 10.58 -16.54 18.97
C ARG A 269 11.08 -15.93 20.27
N ASP A 270 11.65 -16.73 21.15
CA ASP A 270 12.07 -16.30 22.49
C ASP A 270 13.33 -15.42 22.48
N ARG A 271 13.98 -15.32 21.32
CA ARG A 271 15.14 -14.43 21.08
C ARG A 271 14.74 -13.10 20.45
N MET A 272 13.48 -12.96 20.02
CA MET A 272 12.98 -11.76 19.41
C MET A 272 12.58 -10.73 20.47
N GLU A 273 13.06 -9.49 20.32
CA GLU A 273 12.58 -8.36 21.09
C GLU A 273 11.26 -7.84 20.51
N ILE A 274 10.17 -8.51 20.84
CA ILE A 274 8.83 -8.16 20.36
C ILE A 274 8.34 -6.88 21.04
N PRO A 275 7.82 -5.88 20.29
CA PRO A 275 7.22 -4.69 20.85
C PRO A 275 6.10 -5.00 21.83
N ARG A 276 5.95 -4.18 22.87
CA ARG A 276 4.88 -4.33 23.89
C ARG A 276 3.56 -3.73 23.46
N GLN A 277 3.57 -2.95 22.39
CA GLN A 277 2.41 -2.21 21.84
C GLN A 277 2.29 -2.48 20.36
N GLU A 278 1.06 -2.60 19.87
CA GLU A 278 0.77 -2.73 18.46
C GLU A 278 1.07 -1.41 17.73
N PRO A 279 1.47 -1.48 16.44
CA PRO A 279 1.44 -0.29 15.59
C PRO A 279 0.04 0.30 15.53
N ALA A 280 -0.09 1.62 15.42
CA ALA A 280 -1.39 2.25 15.31
C ALA A 280 -2.05 1.99 13.94
N PHE A 281 -1.25 2.03 12.88
CA PHE A 281 -1.71 1.91 11.49
C PHE A 281 -0.84 0.94 10.71
N ASP A 282 -1.45 0.30 9.71
CA ASP A 282 -0.75 -0.61 8.77
C ASP A 282 -0.96 -0.24 7.29
N GLN A 283 -1.80 0.76 6.99
CA GLN A 283 -1.97 1.32 5.64
C GLN A 283 -2.41 2.78 5.70
N LEU A 284 -1.93 3.58 4.75
CA LEU A 284 -2.43 4.91 4.46
C LEU A 284 -2.91 4.97 3.01
N LEU A 285 -4.03 5.65 2.79
CA LEU A 285 -4.52 6.05 1.48
C LEU A 285 -4.89 7.54 1.53
N THR A 286 -4.82 8.21 0.39
CA THR A 286 -5.17 9.62 0.25
C THR A 286 -6.16 9.80 -0.88
N GLU A 287 -7.12 10.70 -0.69
CA GLU A 287 -7.98 11.18 -1.77
C GLU A 287 -7.37 12.43 -2.43
N PRO A 288 -7.76 12.78 -3.66
CA PRO A 288 -7.23 13.97 -4.36
C PRO A 288 -7.50 15.30 -3.65
N ASP A 289 -8.50 15.34 -2.79
CA ASP A 289 -8.83 16.52 -1.98
C ASP A 289 -7.93 16.68 -0.75
N GLY A 290 -7.06 15.70 -0.48
CA GLY A 290 -6.16 15.68 0.67
C GLY A 290 -6.73 14.97 1.89
N THR A 291 -7.90 14.33 1.80
CA THR A 291 -8.44 13.46 2.84
C THR A 291 -7.54 12.24 3.02
N ILE A 292 -7.20 11.93 4.27
CA ILE A 292 -6.32 10.80 4.61
C ILE A 292 -7.13 9.71 5.31
N TRP A 293 -6.99 8.49 4.82
CA TRP A 293 -7.53 7.28 5.42
C TRP A 293 -6.39 6.47 6.00
N ALA A 294 -6.40 6.24 7.31
CA ALA A 294 -5.39 5.48 8.03
C ALA A 294 -6.01 4.19 8.58
N ARG A 295 -5.66 3.04 8.00
CA ARG A 295 -6.19 1.75 8.47
C ARG A 295 -5.55 1.40 9.81
N ARG A 296 -6.40 1.08 10.79
CA ARG A 296 -5.93 0.55 12.07
C ARG A 296 -5.23 -0.78 11.85
N PHE A 297 -4.15 -0.96 12.59
CA PHE A 297 -3.35 -2.18 12.51
C PHE A 297 -4.20 -3.44 12.74
N GLN A 298 -3.96 -4.45 11.91
CA GLN A 298 -4.55 -5.77 12.04
C GLN A 298 -3.44 -6.79 12.30
N SER A 299 -3.48 -7.42 13.47
CA SER A 299 -2.48 -8.43 13.87
C SER A 299 -2.59 -9.72 13.04
N ASN A 300 -3.76 -9.99 12.47
CA ASN A 300 -4.01 -11.12 11.57
C ASN A 300 -4.34 -10.62 10.16
N PRO A 301 -3.38 -10.63 9.22
CA PRO A 301 -3.59 -10.13 7.86
C PRO A 301 -4.55 -11.00 7.02
N VAL A 302 -4.84 -12.24 7.45
CA VAL A 302 -5.81 -13.14 6.79
C VAL A 302 -7.18 -13.11 7.46
N SER A 303 -7.36 -12.24 8.46
CA SER A 303 -8.65 -12.06 9.12
C SER A 303 -9.70 -11.54 8.15
N ARG A 304 -10.90 -12.07 8.26
CA ARG A 304 -12.10 -11.55 7.57
C ARG A 304 -12.89 -10.54 8.38
N GLU A 305 -12.37 -10.10 9.52
CA GLU A 305 -12.96 -9.01 10.30
C GLU A 305 -12.94 -7.71 9.49
N SER A 306 -13.99 -6.92 9.65
CA SER A 306 -14.11 -5.63 8.98
C SER A 306 -13.01 -4.66 9.43
N PRO A 307 -12.07 -4.27 8.54
CA PRO A 307 -11.05 -3.30 8.89
C PRO A 307 -11.67 -1.95 9.23
N THR A 308 -11.08 -1.26 10.19
CA THR A 308 -11.46 0.10 10.57
C THR A 308 -10.41 1.09 10.07
N TRP A 309 -10.86 2.17 9.49
CA TRP A 309 -10.06 3.28 9.02
C TRP A 309 -10.36 4.52 9.83
N ASP A 310 -9.33 5.19 10.31
CA ASP A 310 -9.46 6.53 10.87
C ASP A 310 -9.31 7.55 9.74
N VAL A 311 -10.28 8.45 9.60
CA VAL A 311 -10.33 9.41 8.49
C VAL A 311 -10.05 10.82 9.00
N PHE A 312 -9.13 11.51 8.31
CA PHE A 312 -8.80 12.90 8.57
C PHE A 312 -9.15 13.75 7.36
N ASP A 313 -9.72 14.91 7.58
CA ASP A 313 -9.92 15.90 6.54
C ASP A 313 -8.58 16.54 6.11
N PRO A 314 -8.55 17.33 5.01
CA PRO A 314 -7.32 17.97 4.53
C PRO A 314 -6.69 18.96 5.53
N THR A 315 -7.43 19.42 6.54
CA THR A 315 -6.94 20.31 7.60
C THR A 315 -6.40 19.57 8.81
N GLY A 316 -6.59 18.23 8.84
CA GLY A 316 -6.14 17.35 9.91
C GLY A 316 -7.14 17.13 11.03
N VAL A 317 -8.38 17.54 10.85
CA VAL A 317 -9.46 17.21 11.78
C VAL A 317 -9.78 15.72 11.64
N TYR A 318 -9.77 14.99 12.74
CA TYR A 318 -10.23 13.62 12.78
C TYR A 318 -11.74 13.56 12.59
N LEU A 319 -12.17 13.10 11.45
CA LEU A 319 -13.59 12.99 11.12
C LEU A 319 -14.26 11.86 11.90
N GLY A 320 -13.66 10.70 11.95
CA GLY A 320 -14.17 9.53 12.67
C GLY A 320 -13.75 8.21 12.01
N PRO A 321 -14.17 7.08 12.60
CA PRO A 321 -13.86 5.76 12.06
C PRO A 321 -14.84 5.37 10.95
N VAL A 322 -14.31 4.67 9.93
CA VAL A 322 -15.08 4.03 8.84
C VAL A 322 -14.69 2.56 8.78
N SER A 323 -15.66 1.66 8.71
CA SER A 323 -15.41 0.22 8.49
C SER A 323 -15.58 -0.15 7.02
N THR A 324 -14.75 -1.05 6.54
CA THR A 324 -14.84 -1.63 5.19
C THR A 324 -15.16 -3.12 5.26
N PRO A 325 -15.71 -3.74 4.20
CA PRO A 325 -16.00 -5.18 4.19
C PRO A 325 -14.76 -6.02 4.53
N GLY A 326 -14.89 -7.03 5.36
CA GLY A 326 -13.77 -7.81 5.91
C GLY A 326 -13.01 -8.64 4.86
N ALA A 327 -13.71 -9.12 3.82
CA ALA A 327 -13.10 -9.87 2.73
C ALA A 327 -12.44 -8.97 1.66
N LEU A 328 -12.55 -7.63 1.81
CA LEU A 328 -12.03 -6.65 0.88
C LEU A 328 -10.68 -6.10 1.34
N THR A 329 -9.62 -6.37 0.59
CA THR A 329 -8.34 -5.69 0.73
C THR A 329 -8.39 -4.39 -0.07
N VAL A 330 -8.58 -3.26 0.62
CA VAL A 330 -8.66 -1.94 -0.03
C VAL A 330 -7.29 -1.52 -0.55
N LEU A 331 -7.23 -1.10 -1.82
CA LEU A 331 -5.99 -0.66 -2.49
C LEU A 331 -6.07 0.79 -2.98
N ALA A 332 -7.26 1.30 -3.27
CA ALA A 332 -7.45 2.66 -3.76
C ALA A 332 -8.71 3.30 -3.18
N ILE A 333 -8.65 4.62 -3.05
CA ILE A 333 -9.81 5.46 -2.74
C ILE A 333 -9.72 6.74 -3.58
N ARG A 334 -10.84 7.14 -4.17
CA ARG A 334 -10.91 8.36 -4.98
C ARG A 334 -12.35 8.79 -5.22
N ASP A 335 -12.62 10.07 -5.03
CA ASP A 335 -13.89 10.71 -5.41
C ASP A 335 -15.14 9.97 -4.87
N GLY A 336 -15.04 9.44 -3.62
CA GLY A 336 -16.12 8.68 -2.99
C GLY A 336 -16.28 7.26 -3.49
N LEU A 337 -15.32 6.76 -4.25
CA LEU A 337 -15.19 5.35 -4.60
C LEU A 337 -14.03 4.72 -3.83
N LEU A 338 -14.19 3.47 -3.46
CA LEU A 338 -13.19 2.65 -2.81
C LEU A 338 -13.07 1.36 -3.62
N ALA A 339 -11.85 1.02 -4.01
CA ALA A 339 -11.57 -0.17 -4.82
C ALA A 339 -10.55 -1.08 -4.11
N GLY A 340 -10.71 -2.37 -4.33
CA GLY A 340 -9.80 -3.35 -3.76
C GLY A 340 -10.05 -4.76 -4.26
N VAL A 341 -9.30 -5.70 -3.71
CA VAL A 341 -9.41 -7.13 -4.01
C VAL A 341 -10.33 -7.79 -2.99
N TYR A 342 -11.42 -8.33 -3.47
CA TYR A 342 -12.29 -9.21 -2.70
C TYR A 342 -11.85 -10.66 -2.95
N ARG A 343 -11.75 -11.45 -1.87
CA ARG A 343 -11.49 -12.89 -1.96
C ARG A 343 -12.68 -13.65 -1.41
N ASP A 344 -13.22 -14.57 -2.20
CA ASP A 344 -14.29 -15.46 -1.77
C ASP A 344 -13.77 -16.55 -0.82
N GLU A 345 -14.64 -17.50 -0.46
CA GLU A 345 -14.29 -18.61 0.44
C GLU A 345 -13.33 -19.62 -0.21
N LEU A 346 -13.28 -19.68 -1.52
CA LEU A 346 -12.38 -20.54 -2.30
C LEU A 346 -11.05 -19.86 -2.60
N GLY A 347 -10.89 -18.58 -2.24
CA GLY A 347 -9.70 -17.78 -2.51
C GLY A 347 -9.65 -17.18 -3.90
N VAL A 348 -10.76 -17.23 -4.66
CA VAL A 348 -10.85 -16.55 -5.96
C VAL A 348 -10.85 -15.04 -5.76
N GLU A 349 -10.06 -14.36 -6.57
CA GLU A 349 -9.90 -12.91 -6.51
C GLU A 349 -10.83 -12.20 -7.48
N TYR A 350 -11.48 -11.16 -6.96
CA TYR A 350 -12.33 -10.23 -7.70
C TYR A 350 -11.85 -8.82 -7.40
N VAL A 351 -11.97 -7.90 -8.36
CA VAL A 351 -11.80 -6.48 -8.06
C VAL A 351 -13.16 -5.87 -7.82
N SER A 352 -13.36 -5.32 -6.61
CA SER A 352 -14.63 -4.81 -6.15
C SER A 352 -14.54 -3.31 -5.92
N VAL A 353 -15.50 -2.56 -6.45
CA VAL A 353 -15.60 -1.10 -6.31
C VAL A 353 -16.85 -0.76 -5.52
N HIS A 354 -16.68 -0.05 -4.41
CA HIS A 354 -17.74 0.33 -3.48
C HIS A 354 -17.90 1.84 -3.41
N ARG A 355 -19.11 2.31 -3.08
CA ARG A 355 -19.36 3.73 -2.82
C ARG A 355 -19.10 4.06 -1.35
N VAL A 356 -18.46 5.18 -1.13
CA VAL A 356 -18.40 5.82 0.18
C VAL A 356 -19.58 6.79 0.26
N VAL A 357 -20.51 6.50 1.16
CA VAL A 357 -21.75 7.28 1.31
C VAL A 357 -21.74 8.05 2.62
N GLY A 358 -22.25 9.28 2.59
CA GLY A 358 -22.30 10.22 3.70
C GLY A 358 -22.10 11.64 3.20
N GLU A 359 -22.41 12.61 4.03
CA GLU A 359 -22.23 14.01 3.66
C GLU A 359 -20.74 14.37 3.67
N ARG A 360 -20.21 14.80 2.51
CA ARG A 360 -18.91 15.44 2.41
C ARG A 360 -19.10 16.92 2.77
N ARG A 361 -18.48 17.37 3.84
CA ARG A 361 -18.55 18.79 4.29
C ARG A 361 -17.55 19.63 3.51
#